data_04a71ba934699e7402fbac1d64e9451a
#
_entry.id   04a71ba934699e7402fbac1d64e9451a
#
_cell.length_a   1.000
_cell.length_b   1.000
_cell.length_c   1.000
_cell.angle_alpha   90.00
_cell.angle_beta   90.00
_cell.angle_gamma   90.00
#
_symmetry.space_group_name_H-M   'P 1'
#
loop_
_entity.id
_entity.type
_entity.pdbx_description
1 polymer ?
#
loop_
_entity_poly.entity_id
_entity_poly.type
_entity_poly.pdbx_seq_one_letter_code
_entity_poly.pdbx_strand_id
1 'polypeptide(L)'
;VHTHQEALGVSFAILFDVVSDAEAKKIIPNIYSSKYGIPSIYPHFKRFDKEHPGRHNVIIWPFVSAFWADAAHSQGFKDIFSFELQNLADLALNSNNCFYEIYNSETGAVDGGWQLDHQWNSVHDQTWTATGYIRMIFNNLFGMSFTPEGLTFNPDVELLNEYGVEKLSNLRYLNGRLNIVISGKGTKLAAVKVNGKTQSVKKPIAPADGITQIELIIK
;
A
#
# COMPACT_ATOMS: atom_id res chain seq x y z
N VAL A 1 29.82 7.87 2.74
CA VAL A 1 28.41 7.87 2.25
C VAL A 1 28.21 6.56 1.52
N HIS A 2 27.25 5.76 1.93
CA HIS A 2 26.89 4.51 1.24
C HIS A 2 25.99 4.86 0.05
N THR A 3 26.19 4.15 -1.04
CA THR A 3 25.41 4.32 -2.30
C THR A 3 24.25 3.33 -2.40
N HIS A 4 23.89 2.70 -1.28
CA HIS A 4 22.80 1.74 -1.23
C HIS A 4 21.46 2.47 -1.06
N GLN A 5 20.49 2.06 -1.81
CA GLN A 5 19.08 2.36 -1.58
C GLN A 5 18.64 1.63 -0.30
N GLU A 6 17.96 2.31 0.58
CA GLU A 6 17.25 1.73 1.71
C GLU A 6 15.77 2.13 1.57
N ALA A 7 14.94 1.15 1.23
CA ALA A 7 13.58 1.40 0.75
C ALA A 7 12.68 2.08 1.78
N LEU A 8 12.76 1.69 3.05
CA LEU A 8 11.93 2.27 4.10
C LEU A 8 12.32 3.72 4.41
N GLY A 9 13.63 4.00 4.48
CA GLY A 9 14.13 5.35 4.71
C GLY A 9 13.78 6.31 3.59
N VAL A 10 13.90 5.86 2.32
CA VAL A 10 13.47 6.65 1.16
C VAL A 10 11.97 6.92 1.22
N SER A 11 11.16 5.90 1.50
CA SER A 11 9.71 6.05 1.62
C SER A 11 9.34 7.07 2.70
N PHE A 12 9.96 7.00 3.87
CA PHE A 12 9.70 7.93 4.97
C PHE A 12 10.22 9.33 4.68
N ALA A 13 11.36 9.47 3.99
CA ALA A 13 11.85 10.78 3.59
C ALA A 13 10.85 11.53 2.70
N ILE A 14 10.12 10.80 1.86
CA ILE A 14 9.06 11.35 1.01
C ILE A 14 7.77 11.60 1.82
N LEU A 15 7.29 10.60 2.55
CA LEU A 15 6.01 10.67 3.26
C LEU A 15 5.97 11.69 4.41
N PHE A 16 7.13 11.99 5.01
CA PHE A 16 7.25 12.93 6.13
C PHE A 16 7.92 14.26 5.73
N ASP A 17 7.93 14.58 4.43
CA ASP A 17 8.42 15.86 3.90
C ASP A 17 9.89 16.19 4.31
N VAL A 18 10.73 15.15 4.50
CA VAL A 18 12.17 15.33 4.73
C VAL A 18 12.86 15.78 3.45
N VAL A 19 12.31 15.37 2.30
CA VAL A 19 12.66 15.87 0.97
C VAL A 19 11.47 16.61 0.37
N SER A 20 11.75 17.62 -0.45
CA SER A 20 10.70 18.35 -1.17
C SER A 20 10.07 17.49 -2.28
N ASP A 21 8.85 17.83 -2.71
CA ASP A 21 8.18 17.18 -3.85
C ASP A 21 9.05 17.18 -5.12
N ALA A 22 9.81 18.25 -5.35
CA ALA A 22 10.70 18.34 -6.51
C ALA A 22 11.88 17.34 -6.42
N GLU A 23 12.38 17.08 -5.23
CA GLU A 23 13.41 16.08 -4.98
C GLU A 23 12.81 14.67 -5.03
N ALA A 24 11.67 14.44 -4.42
CA ALA A 24 10.95 13.18 -4.47
C ALA A 24 10.69 12.72 -5.91
N LYS A 25 10.21 13.61 -6.77
CA LYS A 25 9.99 13.35 -8.21
C LYS A 25 11.27 13.03 -8.99
N LYS A 26 12.43 13.42 -8.49
CA LYS A 26 13.73 13.03 -9.06
C LYS A 26 14.24 11.70 -8.49
N ILE A 27 13.92 11.43 -7.22
CA ILE A 27 14.37 10.21 -6.52
C ILE A 27 13.59 9.00 -7.01
N ILE A 28 12.25 9.07 -7.03
CA ILE A 28 11.36 7.93 -7.28
C ILE A 28 11.69 7.17 -8.57
N PRO A 29 11.89 7.82 -9.73
CA PRO A 29 12.20 7.09 -10.98
C PRO A 29 13.56 6.38 -10.98
N ASN A 30 14.44 6.68 -10.02
CA ASN A 30 15.76 6.09 -9.90
C ASN A 30 15.83 4.99 -8.84
N ILE A 31 14.73 4.70 -8.15
CA ILE A 31 14.66 3.62 -7.18
C ILE A 31 14.48 2.29 -7.94
N TYR A 32 15.35 1.33 -7.62
CA TYR A 32 15.26 0.00 -8.16
C TYR A 32 14.13 -0.80 -7.50
N SER A 33 13.29 -1.44 -8.31
CA SER A 33 12.39 -2.51 -7.89
C SER A 33 12.70 -3.77 -8.69
N SER A 34 12.65 -4.92 -8.04
CA SER A 34 12.72 -6.21 -8.71
C SER A 34 11.36 -6.53 -9.37
N LYS A 35 11.29 -7.62 -10.13
CA LYS A 35 10.01 -8.06 -10.70
C LYS A 35 8.96 -8.50 -9.65
N TYR A 36 9.35 -8.65 -8.40
CA TYR A 36 8.48 -9.07 -7.29
C TYR A 36 8.19 -7.95 -6.29
N GLY A 37 8.72 -6.74 -6.51
CA GLY A 37 8.56 -5.58 -5.64
C GLY A 37 9.88 -4.97 -5.22
N ILE A 38 9.82 -3.93 -4.40
CA ILE A 38 11.00 -3.20 -3.94
C ILE A 38 11.79 -4.01 -2.91
N PRO A 39 13.10 -4.29 -3.14
CA PRO A 39 13.95 -4.88 -2.12
C PRO A 39 14.27 -3.87 -1.03
N SER A 40 14.41 -4.33 0.23
CA SER A 40 14.73 -3.44 1.35
C SER A 40 16.05 -2.70 1.17
N ILE A 41 17.06 -3.38 0.63
CA ILE A 41 18.38 -2.80 0.33
C ILE A 41 18.79 -3.15 -1.09
N TYR A 42 19.23 -2.14 -1.87
CA TYR A 42 19.79 -2.34 -3.21
C TYR A 42 20.90 -1.32 -3.52
N PRO A 43 22.01 -1.70 -4.24
CA PRO A 43 22.35 -3.10 -4.51
C PRO A 43 22.60 -3.86 -3.21
N HIS A 44 22.36 -5.16 -3.21
CA HIS A 44 22.63 -5.98 -2.03
C HIS A 44 24.14 -6.06 -1.75
N PHE A 45 24.50 -6.29 -0.50
CA PHE A 45 25.90 -6.46 -0.13
C PHE A 45 26.45 -7.76 -0.74
N LYS A 46 27.71 -7.75 -1.20
CA LYS A 46 28.35 -8.84 -1.96
C LYS A 46 28.33 -10.23 -1.30
N ARG A 47 28.12 -10.28 0.02
CA ARG A 47 28.01 -11.54 0.78
C ARG A 47 26.65 -12.21 0.70
N PHE A 48 25.68 -11.55 0.08
CA PHE A 48 24.31 -12.04 -0.07
C PHE A 48 23.97 -12.21 -1.55
N ASP A 49 23.20 -13.25 -1.86
CA ASP A 49 22.67 -13.56 -3.19
C ASP A 49 21.29 -14.25 -3.05
N LYS A 50 20.75 -14.74 -4.14
CA LYS A 50 19.42 -15.36 -4.15
C LYS A 50 19.35 -16.69 -3.40
N GLU A 51 20.47 -17.42 -3.29
CA GLU A 51 20.59 -18.65 -2.51
C GLU A 51 20.85 -18.39 -1.01
N HIS A 52 21.50 -17.26 -0.73
CA HIS A 52 21.82 -16.82 0.64
C HIS A 52 21.36 -15.38 0.87
N PRO A 53 20.05 -15.12 0.86
CA PRO A 53 19.52 -13.79 1.11
C PRO A 53 19.77 -13.39 2.58
N GLY A 54 20.15 -12.15 2.81
CA GLY A 54 20.19 -11.58 4.18
C GLY A 54 18.79 -11.14 4.61
N ARG A 55 18.57 -10.87 5.91
CA ARG A 55 17.25 -10.43 6.37
C ARG A 55 16.74 -9.12 5.73
N HIS A 56 17.65 -8.31 5.16
CA HIS A 56 17.31 -7.08 4.45
C HIS A 56 17.95 -6.99 3.06
N ASN A 57 18.72 -8.00 2.66
CA ASN A 57 19.39 -8.06 1.37
C ASN A 57 18.81 -9.17 0.52
N VAL A 58 18.48 -8.88 -0.73
CA VAL A 58 17.77 -9.79 -1.65
C VAL A 58 16.36 -10.16 -1.12
N ILE A 59 15.82 -9.33 -0.23
CA ILE A 59 14.55 -9.59 0.46
C ILE A 59 13.61 -8.40 0.28
N ILE A 60 12.36 -8.73 0.02
CA ILE A 60 11.20 -7.85 0.09
C ILE A 60 10.56 -8.01 1.46
N TRP A 61 10.33 -6.90 2.13
CA TRP A 61 9.48 -6.81 3.29
C TRP A 61 8.15 -6.17 2.85
N PRO A 62 7.04 -6.88 2.78
CA PRO A 62 5.79 -6.37 2.22
C PRO A 62 5.28 -5.09 2.87
N PHE A 63 5.50 -4.88 4.17
CA PHE A 63 5.13 -3.62 4.79
C PHE A 63 5.98 -2.44 4.27
N VAL A 64 7.25 -2.69 3.89
CA VAL A 64 8.11 -1.69 3.24
C VAL A 64 7.60 -1.38 1.84
N SER A 65 7.20 -2.41 1.07
CA SER A 65 6.53 -2.24 -0.23
C SER A 65 5.29 -1.37 -0.12
N ALA A 66 4.47 -1.55 0.93
CA ALA A 66 3.29 -0.73 1.14
C ALA A 66 3.63 0.74 1.45
N PHE A 67 4.67 1.03 2.23
CA PHE A 67 5.13 2.41 2.46
C PHE A 67 5.74 3.02 1.20
N TRP A 68 6.46 2.23 0.41
CA TRP A 68 6.99 2.67 -0.88
C TRP A 68 5.88 3.01 -1.87
N ALA A 69 4.87 2.15 -1.96
CA ALA A 69 3.69 2.39 -2.78
C ALA A 69 2.96 3.68 -2.37
N ASP A 70 2.77 3.91 -1.06
CA ASP A 70 2.18 5.15 -0.54
C ASP A 70 3.02 6.37 -0.96
N ALA A 71 4.34 6.30 -0.79
CA ALA A 71 5.25 7.39 -1.16
C ALA A 71 5.20 7.69 -2.67
N ALA A 72 5.22 6.67 -3.51
CA ALA A 72 5.10 6.83 -4.95
C ALA A 72 3.73 7.41 -5.35
N HIS A 73 2.63 6.88 -4.80
CA HIS A 73 1.28 7.37 -5.05
C HIS A 73 1.11 8.83 -4.64
N SER A 74 1.63 9.24 -3.49
CA SER A 74 1.56 10.62 -3.00
C SER A 74 2.19 11.63 -3.96
N GLN A 75 3.16 11.19 -4.75
CA GLN A 75 3.86 11.99 -5.76
C GLN A 75 3.32 11.80 -7.19
N GLY A 76 2.22 11.03 -7.35
CA GLY A 76 1.53 10.82 -8.61
C GLY A 76 2.08 9.67 -9.47
N PHE A 77 2.99 8.84 -8.96
CA PHE A 77 3.51 7.65 -9.63
C PHE A 77 2.60 6.45 -9.42
N LYS A 78 1.44 6.47 -10.09
CA LYS A 78 0.40 5.45 -9.95
C LYS A 78 0.81 4.07 -10.47
N ASP A 79 1.62 4.03 -11.50
CA ASP A 79 2.21 2.83 -12.09
C ASP A 79 3.06 2.06 -11.07
N ILE A 80 3.89 2.77 -10.29
CA ILE A 80 4.68 2.18 -9.20
C ILE A 80 3.77 1.67 -8.09
N PHE A 81 2.76 2.44 -7.71
CA PHE A 81 1.76 2.00 -6.73
C PHE A 81 1.05 0.73 -7.18
N SER A 82 0.54 0.71 -8.43
CA SER A 82 -0.16 -0.45 -9.00
C SER A 82 0.74 -1.68 -9.06
N PHE A 83 2.01 -1.50 -9.42
CA PHE A 83 3.00 -2.56 -9.48
C PHE A 83 3.21 -3.20 -8.09
N GLU A 84 3.41 -2.42 -7.03
CA GLU A 84 3.59 -2.94 -5.68
C GLU A 84 2.30 -3.60 -5.13
N LEU A 85 1.13 -2.99 -5.37
CA LEU A 85 -0.16 -3.56 -4.96
C LEU A 85 -0.39 -4.93 -5.60
N GLN A 86 -0.16 -5.06 -6.89
CA GLN A 86 -0.34 -6.29 -7.64
C GLN A 86 0.66 -7.36 -7.23
N ASN A 87 1.94 -6.98 -7.10
CA ASN A 87 2.97 -7.91 -6.65
C ASN A 87 2.68 -8.51 -5.27
N LEU A 88 2.20 -7.70 -4.30
CA LEU A 88 1.84 -8.22 -2.98
C LEU A 88 0.66 -9.21 -3.06
N ALA A 89 -0.33 -8.95 -3.91
CA ALA A 89 -1.42 -9.88 -4.15
C ALA A 89 -0.90 -11.19 -4.77
N ASP A 90 -0.08 -11.09 -5.82
CA ASP A 90 0.47 -12.25 -6.54
C ASP A 90 1.38 -13.09 -5.63
N LEU A 91 2.22 -12.45 -4.82
CA LEU A 91 3.05 -13.15 -3.84
C LEU A 91 2.20 -13.93 -2.83
N ALA A 92 1.13 -13.34 -2.31
CA ALA A 92 0.23 -14.03 -1.40
C ALA A 92 -0.51 -15.19 -2.08
N LEU A 93 -1.04 -14.98 -3.30
CA LEU A 93 -1.74 -16.01 -4.07
C LEU A 93 -0.82 -17.20 -4.40
N ASN A 94 0.43 -16.93 -4.74
CA ASN A 94 1.44 -17.97 -5.04
C ASN A 94 2.03 -18.62 -3.79
N SER A 95 1.71 -18.12 -2.60
CA SER A 95 2.20 -18.60 -1.30
C SER A 95 1.04 -19.10 -0.42
N ASN A 96 0.29 -20.08 -0.91
CA ASN A 96 -0.84 -20.72 -0.23
C ASN A 96 -1.98 -19.75 0.17
N ASN A 97 -2.20 -18.68 -0.60
CA ASN A 97 -3.15 -17.61 -0.31
C ASN A 97 -2.89 -16.95 1.06
N CYS A 98 -1.63 -16.78 1.41
CA CYS A 98 -1.20 -16.31 2.71
C CYS A 98 -0.16 -15.19 2.57
N PHE A 99 -0.27 -14.16 3.40
CA PHE A 99 0.77 -13.15 3.51
C PHE A 99 1.90 -13.64 4.41
N TYR A 100 3.11 -13.65 3.84
CA TYR A 100 4.32 -13.98 4.58
C TYR A 100 5.07 -12.71 5.04
N GLU A 101 5.96 -12.89 6.00
CA GLU A 101 6.78 -11.82 6.58
C GLU A 101 7.72 -11.21 5.54
N ILE A 102 8.40 -12.07 4.78
CA ILE A 102 9.41 -11.70 3.78
C ILE A 102 9.32 -12.61 2.57
N TYR A 103 9.77 -12.08 1.44
CA TYR A 103 9.92 -12.82 0.18
C TYR A 103 11.30 -12.53 -0.42
N ASN A 104 11.85 -13.51 -1.13
CA ASN A 104 13.08 -13.33 -1.89
C ASN A 104 12.81 -12.40 -3.09
N SER A 105 13.59 -11.33 -3.22
CA SER A 105 13.36 -10.32 -4.27
C SER A 105 13.73 -10.79 -5.67
N GLU A 106 14.49 -11.86 -5.82
CA GLU A 106 14.89 -12.39 -7.13
C GLU A 106 14.03 -13.59 -7.57
N THR A 107 13.52 -14.37 -6.61
CA THR A 107 12.78 -15.61 -6.89
C THR A 107 11.28 -15.51 -6.56
N GLY A 108 10.87 -14.59 -5.67
CA GLY A 108 9.51 -14.51 -5.13
C GLY A 108 9.22 -15.59 -4.08
N ALA A 109 10.18 -16.43 -3.74
CA ALA A 109 9.99 -17.49 -2.77
C ALA A 109 9.89 -16.95 -1.33
N VAL A 110 9.23 -17.72 -0.47
CA VAL A 110 9.07 -17.41 0.97
C VAL A 110 10.30 -17.84 1.78
N ASP A 111 11.47 -17.63 1.23
CA ASP A 111 12.73 -17.97 1.90
C ASP A 111 12.99 -17.04 3.09
N GLY A 112 13.47 -17.60 4.16
CA GLY A 112 13.96 -16.81 5.27
C GLY A 112 15.33 -16.19 4.96
N GLY A 113 15.58 -15.01 5.50
CA GLY A 113 16.88 -14.36 5.38
C GLY A 113 17.92 -14.96 6.33
N TRP A 114 19.18 -14.91 5.92
CA TRP A 114 20.32 -15.31 6.74
C TRP A 114 20.75 -14.16 7.66
N GLN A 115 20.98 -14.48 8.92
CA GLN A 115 21.56 -13.57 9.91
C GLN A 115 22.55 -14.33 10.78
N LEU A 116 23.80 -13.94 10.74
CA LEU A 116 24.91 -14.73 11.29
C LEU A 116 24.78 -16.18 10.80
N ASP A 117 25.31 -17.08 10.78
CA ASP A 117 25.25 -18.41 10.19
C ASP A 117 23.91 -19.18 10.39
N HIS A 118 22.82 -18.43 10.57
CA HIS A 118 21.48 -18.99 10.81
C HIS A 118 20.47 -18.42 9.82
N GLN A 119 19.71 -19.32 9.17
CA GLN A 119 18.59 -18.95 8.31
C GLN A 119 17.30 -18.88 9.12
N TRP A 120 16.60 -17.76 9.02
CA TRP A 120 15.30 -17.55 9.65
C TRP A 120 14.20 -17.88 8.64
N ASN A 121 13.22 -18.63 9.07
CA ASN A 121 12.04 -18.88 8.24
C ASN A 121 11.21 -17.61 8.07
N SER A 122 10.66 -17.40 6.88
CA SER A 122 9.61 -16.41 6.69
C SER A 122 8.36 -16.86 7.43
N VAL A 123 7.79 -15.98 8.24
CA VAL A 123 6.61 -16.31 9.05
C VAL A 123 5.36 -16.09 8.20
N HIS A 124 4.48 -17.09 8.15
CA HIS A 124 3.17 -17.00 7.49
C HIS A 124 2.13 -16.25 8.35
N ASP A 125 0.98 -15.92 7.78
CA ASP A 125 -0.13 -15.20 8.43
C ASP A 125 0.31 -13.85 9.04
N GLN A 126 1.16 -13.13 8.30
CA GLN A 126 1.76 -11.89 8.78
C GLN A 126 0.78 -10.73 8.81
N THR A 127 0.43 -10.30 10.01
CA THR A 127 -0.53 -9.22 10.26
C THR A 127 -0.05 -7.88 9.69
N TRP A 128 1.22 -7.52 9.82
CA TRP A 128 1.71 -6.25 9.29
C TRP A 128 1.76 -6.23 7.75
N THR A 129 2.03 -7.37 7.10
CA THR A 129 1.93 -7.50 5.64
C THR A 129 0.49 -7.31 5.19
N ALA A 130 -0.46 -8.02 5.82
CA ALA A 130 -1.88 -7.86 5.55
C ALA A 130 -2.35 -6.41 5.81
N THR A 131 -1.91 -5.80 6.91
CA THR A 131 -2.23 -4.41 7.25
C THR A 131 -1.67 -3.44 6.20
N GLY A 132 -0.43 -3.65 5.74
CA GLY A 132 0.18 -2.86 4.67
C GLY A 132 -0.64 -2.92 3.39
N TYR A 133 -1.02 -4.13 2.96
CA TYR A 133 -1.85 -4.34 1.77
C TYR A 133 -3.23 -3.67 1.88
N ILE A 134 -3.93 -3.87 3.00
CA ILE A 134 -5.24 -3.25 3.25
C ILE A 134 -5.14 -1.72 3.29
N ARG A 135 -4.06 -1.19 3.86
CA ARG A 135 -3.81 0.26 3.90
C ARG A 135 -3.65 0.85 2.50
N MET A 136 -2.95 0.18 1.58
CA MET A 136 -2.86 0.61 0.18
C MET A 136 -4.26 0.74 -0.45
N ILE A 137 -5.16 -0.22 -0.18
CA ILE A 137 -6.54 -0.17 -0.68
C ILE A 137 -7.31 0.99 -0.03
N PHE A 138 -7.30 1.09 1.29
CA PHE A 138 -8.11 2.09 1.99
C PHE A 138 -7.60 3.51 1.78
N ASN A 139 -6.30 3.74 2.00
CA ASN A 139 -5.76 5.10 1.96
C ASN A 139 -5.56 5.60 0.54
N ASN A 140 -5.15 4.74 -0.40
CA ASN A 140 -4.81 5.17 -1.75
C ASN A 140 -5.94 4.96 -2.75
N LEU A 141 -6.51 3.75 -2.85
CA LEU A 141 -7.60 3.54 -3.81
C LEU A 141 -8.89 4.27 -3.38
N PHE A 142 -9.34 4.07 -2.15
CA PHE A 142 -10.54 4.74 -1.63
C PHE A 142 -10.25 6.15 -1.10
N GLY A 143 -8.98 6.53 -0.92
CA GLY A 143 -8.59 7.82 -0.38
C GLY A 143 -9.15 8.09 1.01
N MET A 144 -9.25 7.06 1.86
CA MET A 144 -9.80 7.16 3.21
C MET A 144 -8.81 7.90 4.12
N SER A 145 -9.27 8.96 4.75
CA SER A 145 -8.53 9.69 5.77
C SER A 145 -9.30 9.72 7.06
N PHE A 146 -8.67 9.23 8.12
CA PHE A 146 -9.27 9.11 9.45
C PHE A 146 -8.79 10.24 10.33
N THR A 147 -9.72 11.03 10.86
CA THR A 147 -9.46 12.12 11.79
C THR A 147 -10.30 11.95 13.07
N PRO A 148 -10.03 12.70 14.14
CA PRO A 148 -10.88 12.68 15.33
C PRO A 148 -12.35 13.03 15.04
N GLU A 149 -12.61 13.86 14.01
CA GLU A 149 -13.95 14.28 13.61
C GLU A 149 -14.67 13.23 12.74
N GLY A 150 -13.94 12.25 12.20
CA GLY A 150 -14.50 11.20 11.39
C GLY A 150 -13.69 10.86 10.14
N LEU A 151 -14.35 10.24 9.17
CA LEU A 151 -13.78 9.74 7.93
C LEU A 151 -14.10 10.65 6.75
N THR A 152 -13.08 10.95 5.93
CA THR A 152 -13.25 11.60 4.63
C THR A 152 -12.74 10.72 3.51
N PHE A 153 -13.08 11.06 2.25
CA PHE A 153 -12.69 10.32 1.06
C PHE A 153 -12.06 11.24 0.01
N ASN A 154 -11.00 10.78 -0.59
CA ASN A 154 -10.38 11.36 -1.79
C ASN A 154 -9.87 10.22 -2.69
N PRO A 155 -10.79 9.43 -3.30
CA PRO A 155 -10.43 8.22 -4.03
C PRO A 155 -9.58 8.51 -5.26
N ASP A 156 -8.68 7.60 -5.58
CA ASP A 156 -8.07 7.54 -6.90
C ASP A 156 -9.03 6.89 -7.88
N VAL A 157 -9.84 7.72 -8.54
CA VAL A 157 -10.91 7.26 -9.42
C VAL A 157 -10.37 6.52 -10.64
N GLU A 158 -9.20 6.89 -11.13
CA GLU A 158 -8.56 6.23 -12.26
C GLU A 158 -8.20 4.78 -11.91
N LEU A 159 -7.53 4.56 -10.78
CA LEU A 159 -7.19 3.22 -10.32
C LEU A 159 -8.43 2.40 -9.93
N LEU A 160 -9.44 3.02 -9.29
CA LEU A 160 -10.69 2.32 -9.00
C LEU A 160 -11.39 1.82 -10.26
N ASN A 161 -11.40 2.62 -11.34
CA ASN A 161 -11.95 2.24 -12.64
C ASN A 161 -11.10 1.14 -13.31
N GLU A 162 -9.78 1.26 -13.27
CA GLU A 162 -8.84 0.28 -13.82
C GLU A 162 -9.02 -1.10 -13.18
N TYR A 163 -9.15 -1.15 -11.85
CA TYR A 163 -9.35 -2.39 -11.11
C TYR A 163 -10.81 -2.86 -11.07
N GLY A 164 -11.75 -2.11 -11.63
CA GLY A 164 -13.17 -2.43 -11.59
C GLY A 164 -13.75 -2.49 -10.18
N VAL A 165 -13.23 -1.66 -9.28
CA VAL A 165 -13.68 -1.63 -7.87
C VAL A 165 -14.92 -0.76 -7.74
N GLU A 166 -16.05 -1.40 -7.45
CA GLU A 166 -17.35 -0.73 -7.34
C GLU A 166 -17.83 -0.54 -5.90
N LYS A 167 -17.33 -1.35 -4.97
CA LYS A 167 -17.83 -1.34 -3.59
C LYS A 167 -16.81 -1.90 -2.58
N LEU A 168 -16.96 -1.43 -1.33
CA LEU A 168 -16.34 -2.00 -0.15
C LEU A 168 -17.43 -2.20 0.90
N SER A 169 -17.70 -3.44 1.27
CA SER A 169 -18.85 -3.79 2.11
C SER A 169 -18.43 -4.31 3.46
N ASN A 170 -19.25 -4.03 4.47
CA ASN A 170 -19.10 -4.59 5.81
C ASN A 170 -17.80 -4.21 6.52
N LEU A 171 -17.19 -3.08 6.14
CA LEU A 171 -15.98 -2.58 6.79
C LEU A 171 -16.29 -2.16 8.23
N ARG A 172 -15.60 -2.74 9.20
CA ARG A 172 -15.72 -2.30 10.59
C ARG A 172 -15.11 -0.92 10.77
N TYR A 173 -15.88 0.01 11.32
CA TYR A 173 -15.43 1.35 11.67
C TYR A 173 -15.90 1.70 13.07
N LEU A 174 -14.98 1.68 14.04
CA LEU A 174 -15.25 1.82 15.46
C LEU A 174 -16.38 0.86 15.93
N ASN A 175 -17.52 1.39 16.41
CA ASN A 175 -18.65 0.60 16.90
C ASN A 175 -19.63 0.18 15.79
N GLY A 176 -19.46 0.71 14.59
CA GLY A 176 -20.36 0.45 13.45
C GLY A 176 -19.68 -0.25 12.29
N ARG A 177 -20.39 -0.27 11.18
CA ARG A 177 -19.92 -0.82 9.90
C ARG A 177 -20.23 0.14 8.76
N LEU A 178 -19.37 0.14 7.75
CA LEU A 178 -19.53 0.93 6.55
C LEU A 178 -19.82 0.01 5.36
N ASN A 179 -20.78 0.41 4.53
CA ASN A 179 -20.93 -0.06 3.18
C ASN A 179 -20.70 1.12 2.24
N ILE A 180 -19.68 1.01 1.40
CA ILE A 180 -19.24 2.06 0.50
C ILE A 180 -19.52 1.58 -0.92
N VAL A 181 -20.19 2.38 -1.72
CA VAL A 181 -20.49 2.13 -3.12
C VAL A 181 -19.97 3.30 -3.95
N ILE A 182 -19.38 3.00 -5.09
CA ILE A 182 -18.94 3.99 -6.07
C ILE A 182 -20.01 4.07 -7.14
N SER A 183 -20.49 5.26 -7.47
CA SER A 183 -21.51 5.49 -8.48
C SER A 183 -21.13 6.61 -9.44
N GLY A 184 -21.66 6.54 -10.67
CA GLY A 184 -21.37 7.50 -11.72
C GLY A 184 -20.20 7.08 -12.61
N LYS A 185 -19.83 7.97 -13.54
CA LYS A 185 -18.71 7.78 -14.46
C LYS A 185 -17.95 9.10 -14.56
N GLY A 186 -16.64 9.05 -14.49
CA GLY A 186 -15.81 10.25 -14.56
C GLY A 186 -14.44 10.05 -13.92
N THR A 187 -13.81 11.15 -13.55
CA THR A 187 -12.42 11.17 -13.07
C THR A 187 -12.28 11.80 -11.69
N LYS A 188 -13.37 12.30 -11.09
CA LYS A 188 -13.30 13.03 -9.82
C LYS A 188 -14.48 12.71 -8.91
N LEU A 189 -14.22 12.67 -7.61
CA LEU A 189 -15.27 12.63 -6.59
C LEU A 189 -16.03 13.97 -6.58
N ALA A 190 -17.32 13.92 -6.94
CA ALA A 190 -18.18 15.10 -7.02
C ALA A 190 -19.02 15.32 -5.76
N ALA A 191 -19.50 14.25 -5.13
CA ALA A 191 -20.29 14.32 -3.92
C ALA A 191 -20.18 13.03 -3.11
N VAL A 192 -20.53 13.12 -1.84
CA VAL A 192 -20.69 11.97 -0.94
C VAL A 192 -22.13 11.97 -0.41
N LYS A 193 -22.80 10.82 -0.47
CA LYS A 193 -24.07 10.62 0.25
C LYS A 193 -23.83 9.71 1.45
N VAL A 194 -24.38 10.08 2.58
CA VAL A 194 -24.38 9.29 3.81
C VAL A 194 -25.83 8.98 4.18
N ASN A 195 -26.18 7.71 4.23
CA ASN A 195 -27.54 7.23 4.47
C ASN A 195 -28.58 7.96 3.57
N GLY A 196 -28.25 8.10 2.28
CA GLY A 196 -29.07 8.75 1.26
C GLY A 196 -29.04 10.28 1.24
N LYS A 197 -28.38 10.94 2.20
CA LYS A 197 -28.30 12.42 2.27
C LYS A 197 -26.96 12.90 1.70
N THR A 198 -27.01 13.76 0.70
CA THR A 198 -25.82 14.38 0.11
C THR A 198 -25.17 15.35 1.09
N GLN A 199 -23.85 15.30 1.15
CA GLN A 199 -23.01 16.24 1.91
C GLN A 199 -21.78 16.65 1.11
N SER A 200 -21.08 17.69 1.61
CA SER A 200 -19.79 18.11 1.06
C SER A 200 -18.75 16.98 1.19
N VAL A 201 -17.94 16.81 0.15
CA VAL A 201 -16.81 15.85 0.15
C VAL A 201 -15.78 16.12 1.27
N LYS A 202 -15.69 17.37 1.72
CA LYS A 202 -14.81 17.80 2.80
C LYS A 202 -15.37 17.58 4.20
N LYS A 203 -16.68 17.27 4.31
CA LYS A 203 -17.32 17.07 5.60
C LYS A 203 -17.01 15.67 6.12
N PRO A 204 -16.38 15.53 7.31
CA PRO A 204 -16.12 14.22 7.90
C PRO A 204 -17.42 13.46 8.20
N ILE A 205 -17.38 12.16 8.02
CA ILE A 205 -18.46 11.24 8.37
C ILE A 205 -18.18 10.75 9.77
N ALA A 206 -18.93 11.24 10.73
CA ALA A 206 -18.78 10.84 12.12
C ALA A 206 -19.07 9.34 12.30
N PRO A 207 -18.39 8.67 13.24
CA PRO A 207 -18.71 7.30 13.63
C PRO A 207 -20.18 7.22 14.09
N ALA A 208 -20.82 6.10 13.73
CA ALA A 208 -22.18 5.81 14.18
C ALA A 208 -22.31 4.32 14.48
N ASP A 209 -23.22 3.98 15.38
CA ASP A 209 -23.60 2.58 15.61
C ASP A 209 -24.38 2.02 14.42
N GLY A 210 -24.31 0.71 14.23
CA GLY A 210 -24.99 0.04 13.14
C GLY A 210 -24.29 0.18 11.78
N ILE A 211 -25.05 0.18 10.70
CA ILE A 211 -24.54 0.22 9.33
C ILE A 211 -24.73 1.62 8.75
N THR A 212 -23.62 2.24 8.34
CA THR A 212 -23.64 3.50 7.58
C THR A 212 -23.46 3.19 6.09
N GLN A 213 -24.41 3.63 5.27
CA GLN A 213 -24.36 3.53 3.81
C GLN A 213 -23.67 4.78 3.25
N ILE A 214 -22.62 4.59 2.48
CA ILE A 214 -21.83 5.67 1.86
C ILE A 214 -21.87 5.47 0.35
N GLU A 215 -22.26 6.48 -0.39
CA GLU A 215 -22.20 6.52 -1.85
C GLU A 215 -21.21 7.61 -2.28
N LEU A 216 -20.13 7.20 -2.94
CA LEU A 216 -19.14 8.10 -3.55
C LEU A 216 -19.58 8.36 -5.00
N ILE A 217 -19.98 9.58 -5.29
CA ILE A 217 -20.50 9.96 -6.62
C ILE A 217 -19.35 10.53 -7.45
N ILE A 218 -19.05 9.85 -8.54
CA ILE A 218 -18.00 10.21 -9.48
C ILE A 218 -18.59 10.95 -10.69
N LYS A 219 -17.90 12.00 -11.14
CA LYS A 219 -18.21 12.77 -12.36
C LYS A 219 -16.94 13.10 -13.14
#